data_452ae74fef73f1627a9783878c48889c
#
_entry.id   452ae74fef73f1627a9783878c48889c
#
_cell.length_a   1.000
_cell.length_b   1.000
_cell.length_c   1.000
_cell.angle_alpha   90.00
_cell.angle_beta   90.00
_cell.angle_gamma   90.00
#
_symmetry.space_group_name_H-M   'P 1'
#
loop_
_entity.id
_entity.type
_entity.pdbx_description
1 polymer ?
#
loop_
_entity_poly.entity_id
_entity_poly.type
_entity_poly.pdbx_seq_one_letter_code
_entity_poly.pdbx_strand_id
1 'polypeptide(L)'
;MLGLMVTGCTDLDTEPLSSTITSDQKEEVVESDPSRLEASVAAVAANFTQYAKIYTEDDNVHSDIGFPTIMLATESRGTDMISDITGYNWYSNSANYSDCLNTSTATIEFWGTLYNQIYTANNVIGTVDNATEDPTLQYYLAQALAIRAFDYFTLVQLYQFNYKGHESAMGLPLITEQNAAEVAANGCTRSTVQETYDFILTDLNKAIELLTATTKERADKRYVSLDVAYGIRARVYLAMHNYAEALKDAESALANTASTPYSRSDVSKPSFINIEDNSWMWGILITEQDRVSTTGICNFPSHMGSLNYGYASVGAWRRISPKLYDQIPASDVRKGWFLNSEGISANLPAAAQTYITGKKAPAYTQVKYGVLNDQWGTDNNATDVILMRVEEMYLIKAEAQAMSGNVSGGVSTLNSFVTTYRDPSYKCAATTPEAAQEAVWQQRRLEFWGEGMAYFDIMRLNKGVNRLGCGFPTTAVFNIAAGDPIQIYSIPNKEVQYNPLLENNPLVSAPAPIPDVE
;
A
#
# COMPACT_ATOMS: atom_id res chain seq x y z
N MET A 1 51.32 -24.95 59.38
CA MET A 1 50.89 -25.06 57.97
C MET A 1 49.43 -24.91 57.95
N LEU A 2 48.94 -23.72 57.61
CA LEU A 2 47.53 -23.46 57.47
C LEU A 2 47.24 -23.43 55.96
N GLY A 3 46.46 -24.41 55.45
CA GLY A 3 46.03 -24.43 54.06
C GLY A 3 44.81 -23.53 53.91
N LEU A 4 44.92 -22.48 53.09
CA LEU A 4 43.79 -21.72 52.59
C LEU A 4 43.13 -22.53 51.48
N MET A 5 41.89 -23.01 51.71
CA MET A 5 41.01 -23.43 50.65
C MET A 5 40.42 -22.18 49.99
N VAL A 6 40.80 -21.93 48.75
CA VAL A 6 40.12 -20.96 47.88
C VAL A 6 38.95 -21.71 47.24
N THR A 7 37.73 -21.49 47.74
CA THR A 7 36.50 -21.85 47.01
C THR A 7 36.32 -20.81 45.92
N GLY A 8 36.65 -21.19 44.69
CA GLY A 8 36.29 -20.39 43.51
C GLY A 8 34.75 -20.36 43.37
N CYS A 9 34.15 -19.19 43.35
CA CYS A 9 32.78 -18.99 42.91
C CYS A 9 32.70 -19.37 41.43
N THR A 10 32.03 -20.45 41.15
CA THR A 10 31.58 -20.84 39.82
C THR A 10 30.14 -20.34 39.65
N ASP A 11 29.97 -19.06 39.55
CA ASP A 11 28.72 -18.48 39.06
C ASP A 11 29.08 -17.25 38.22
N LEU A 12 29.51 -17.51 36.99
CA LEU A 12 29.79 -16.49 35.97
C LEU A 12 28.58 -16.23 35.05
N ASP A 13 27.45 -16.88 35.34
CA ASP A 13 26.17 -16.67 34.66
C ASP A 13 25.26 -15.70 35.46
N THR A 14 25.84 -14.64 36.02
CA THR A 14 25.01 -13.52 36.47
C THR A 14 24.67 -12.68 35.25
N GLU A 15 23.42 -12.73 34.84
CA GLU A 15 22.87 -11.79 33.88
C GLU A 15 23.16 -10.36 34.33
N PRO A 16 23.53 -9.46 33.40
CA PRO A 16 23.88 -8.08 33.76
C PRO A 16 22.65 -7.39 34.38
N LEU A 17 22.74 -7.01 35.63
CA LEU A 17 21.81 -6.13 36.34
C LEU A 17 21.92 -4.68 35.82
N SER A 18 22.03 -4.52 34.50
CA SER A 18 22.05 -3.22 33.84
C SER A 18 20.62 -2.78 33.46
N SER A 19 20.45 -1.50 33.16
CA SER A 19 19.19 -0.97 32.64
C SER A 19 18.79 -1.52 31.25
N THR A 20 19.55 -2.45 30.71
CA THR A 20 19.33 -3.10 29.41
C THR A 20 18.82 -4.51 29.66
N ILE A 21 17.58 -4.77 29.27
CA ILE A 21 16.95 -6.09 29.34
C ILE A 21 17.45 -6.92 28.15
N THR A 22 17.88 -8.17 28.38
CA THR A 22 18.28 -9.10 27.30
C THR A 22 17.05 -9.59 26.50
N SER A 23 17.30 -10.18 25.34
CA SER A 23 16.20 -10.77 24.53
C SER A 23 15.49 -11.88 25.29
N ASP A 24 16.23 -12.76 25.98
CA ASP A 24 15.68 -13.87 26.77
C ASP A 24 14.83 -13.36 27.95
N GLN A 25 15.27 -12.29 28.62
CA GLN A 25 14.49 -11.64 29.68
C GLN A 25 13.21 -11.00 29.16
N LYS A 26 13.22 -10.45 27.93
CA LYS A 26 11.99 -9.93 27.28
C LYS A 26 11.02 -11.07 26.98
N GLU A 27 11.52 -12.17 26.44
CA GLU A 27 10.72 -13.35 26.13
C GLU A 27 10.04 -13.91 27.39
N GLU A 28 10.80 -14.14 28.48
CA GLU A 28 10.27 -14.62 29.77
C GLU A 28 9.18 -13.67 30.33
N VAL A 29 9.40 -12.36 30.25
CA VAL A 29 8.42 -11.37 30.71
C VAL A 29 7.15 -11.40 29.87
N VAL A 30 7.26 -11.54 28.55
CA VAL A 30 6.13 -11.58 27.61
C VAL A 30 5.37 -12.91 27.72
N GLU A 31 6.04 -14.02 27.95
CA GLU A 31 5.41 -15.30 28.23
C GLU A 31 4.57 -15.25 29.52
N SER A 32 5.10 -14.59 30.56
CA SER A 32 4.39 -14.45 31.83
C SER A 32 3.23 -13.45 31.78
N ASP A 33 3.32 -12.43 30.95
CA ASP A 33 2.30 -11.39 30.76
C ASP A 33 2.27 -10.89 29.30
N PRO A 34 1.56 -11.59 28.41
CA PRO A 34 1.44 -11.24 26.98
C PRO A 34 0.97 -9.80 26.72
N SER A 35 0.22 -9.19 27.64
CA SER A 35 -0.29 -7.82 27.49
C SER A 35 0.82 -6.77 27.36
N ARG A 36 2.02 -7.07 27.84
CA ARG A 36 3.19 -6.18 27.73
C ARG A 36 3.64 -5.94 26.30
N LEU A 37 3.29 -6.83 25.37
CA LEU A 37 3.63 -6.70 23.96
C LEU A 37 2.59 -5.88 23.17
N GLU A 38 1.42 -5.61 23.76
CA GLU A 38 0.31 -4.94 23.07
C GLU A 38 0.72 -3.58 22.47
N ALA A 39 1.47 -2.77 23.23
CA ALA A 39 1.94 -1.47 22.76
C ALA A 39 2.89 -1.58 21.57
N SER A 40 3.75 -2.61 21.54
CA SER A 40 4.67 -2.85 20.42
C SER A 40 3.91 -3.30 19.16
N VAL A 41 2.91 -4.14 19.31
CA VAL A 41 2.03 -4.57 18.20
C VAL A 41 1.19 -3.42 17.68
N ALA A 42 0.66 -2.58 18.58
CA ALA A 42 -0.04 -1.36 18.19
C ALA A 42 0.87 -0.39 17.42
N ALA A 43 2.16 -0.29 17.81
CA ALA A 43 3.15 0.51 17.09
C ALA A 43 3.41 -0.02 15.67
N VAL A 44 3.46 -1.35 15.47
CA VAL A 44 3.59 -1.94 14.13
C VAL A 44 2.43 -1.50 13.23
N ALA A 45 1.18 -1.56 13.72
CA ALA A 45 0.00 -1.11 12.97
C ALA A 45 -0.05 0.42 12.78
N ALA A 46 0.45 1.20 13.75
CA ALA A 46 0.46 2.66 13.68
C ALA A 46 1.52 3.23 12.74
N ASN A 47 2.60 2.50 12.48
CA ASN A 47 3.72 2.95 11.64
C ASN A 47 3.37 3.11 10.15
N PHE A 48 2.16 2.80 9.74
CA PHE A 48 1.67 3.14 8.40
C PHE A 48 1.56 4.64 8.17
N THR A 49 1.45 5.44 9.23
CA THR A 49 1.45 6.91 9.12
C THR A 49 2.57 7.52 9.93
N GLN A 50 3.11 8.60 9.41
CA GLN A 50 4.08 9.43 10.12
C GLN A 50 3.85 10.89 9.75
N TYR A 51 4.44 11.79 10.49
CA TYR A 51 4.35 13.21 10.23
C TYR A 51 5.73 13.78 9.97
N ALA A 52 5.91 14.23 8.76
CA ALA A 52 7.04 15.03 8.23
C ALA A 52 8.40 14.81 8.93
N LYS A 53 9.48 14.62 8.19
CA LYS A 53 10.85 14.64 8.70
C LYS A 53 11.41 13.40 9.43
N ILE A 54 10.94 12.19 9.16
CA ILE A 54 11.63 11.05 9.80
C ILE A 54 12.88 10.66 9.01
N TYR A 55 12.84 10.76 7.67
CA TYR A 55 13.90 10.23 6.81
C TYR A 55 14.64 11.28 6.00
N THR A 56 14.14 12.50 5.93
CA THR A 56 14.76 13.59 5.18
C THR A 56 15.39 14.60 6.12
N GLU A 57 16.51 15.23 5.70
CA GLU A 57 17.17 16.28 6.47
C GLU A 57 16.45 17.64 6.38
N ASP A 58 15.51 17.76 5.44
CA ASP A 58 14.76 18.97 5.18
C ASP A 58 13.58 19.14 6.15
N ASP A 59 13.48 20.34 6.68
CA ASP A 59 12.55 20.71 7.76
C ASP A 59 11.07 20.81 7.40
N ASN A 60 10.69 20.63 6.14
CA ASN A 60 9.33 20.87 5.68
C ASN A 60 8.94 19.94 4.51
N VAL A 61 9.12 18.65 4.65
CA VAL A 61 8.68 17.68 3.64
C VAL A 61 7.25 17.26 3.93
N HIS A 62 6.29 17.92 3.27
CA HIS A 62 4.87 17.67 3.49
C HIS A 62 4.35 16.42 2.76
N SER A 63 5.20 15.77 1.95
CA SER A 63 4.93 14.45 1.38
C SER A 63 5.28 13.30 2.31
N ASP A 64 6.08 13.52 3.36
CA ASP A 64 6.48 12.47 4.30
C ASP A 64 5.37 12.18 5.31
N ILE A 65 4.41 11.37 4.90
CA ILE A 65 3.21 10.99 5.65
C ILE A 65 3.08 9.46 5.82
N GLY A 66 4.17 8.73 5.60
CA GLY A 66 4.20 7.27 5.73
C GLY A 66 3.72 6.54 4.49
N PHE A 67 3.04 5.40 4.66
CA PHE A 67 2.55 4.59 3.54
C PHE A 67 1.65 5.36 2.56
N PRO A 68 0.79 6.30 2.99
CA PRO A 68 0.06 7.17 2.07
C PRO A 68 0.93 7.96 1.08
N THR A 69 2.20 8.23 1.41
CA THR A 69 3.17 8.81 0.46
C THR A 69 3.41 7.87 -0.73
N ILE A 70 3.58 6.58 -0.44
CA ILE A 70 3.76 5.54 -1.48
C ILE A 70 2.50 5.47 -2.36
N MET A 71 1.31 5.47 -1.75
CA MET A 71 0.04 5.41 -2.49
C MET A 71 -0.10 6.60 -3.46
N LEU A 72 0.16 7.81 -3.01
CA LEU A 72 0.03 9.03 -3.83
C LEU A 72 1.09 9.11 -4.93
N ALA A 73 2.31 8.72 -4.64
CA ALA A 73 3.40 8.69 -5.60
C ALA A 73 3.17 7.65 -6.70
N THR A 74 2.83 6.42 -6.31
CA THR A 74 2.59 5.32 -7.25
C THR A 74 1.36 5.57 -8.13
N GLU A 75 0.30 6.15 -7.58
CA GLU A 75 -0.87 6.56 -8.36
C GLU A 75 -0.51 7.63 -9.41
N SER A 76 0.36 8.58 -9.04
CA SER A 76 0.82 9.66 -9.94
C SER A 76 1.68 9.17 -11.11
N ARG A 77 2.23 7.95 -11.05
CA ARG A 77 3.09 7.37 -12.11
C ARG A 77 2.31 6.68 -13.23
N GLY A 78 1.02 6.44 -13.05
CA GLY A 78 0.15 5.82 -14.06
C GLY A 78 -0.27 6.77 -15.19
N THR A 79 -1.32 6.35 -15.90
CA THR A 79 -1.98 7.10 -16.99
C THR A 79 -3.32 7.70 -16.58
N ASP A 80 -3.79 7.42 -15.38
CA ASP A 80 -5.17 7.57 -14.97
C ASP A 80 -5.42 8.77 -14.06
N MET A 81 -4.45 9.12 -13.21
CA MET A 81 -4.53 10.27 -12.31
C MET A 81 -3.63 11.39 -12.82
N ILE A 82 -4.27 12.49 -13.20
CA ILE A 82 -3.61 13.74 -13.57
C ILE A 82 -3.50 14.62 -12.33
N SER A 83 -2.35 15.24 -12.15
CA SER A 83 -2.17 16.32 -11.19
C SER A 83 -1.38 17.44 -11.82
N ASP A 84 -1.81 18.68 -11.58
CA ASP A 84 -1.11 19.84 -12.09
C ASP A 84 0.23 20.02 -11.38
N ILE A 85 1.26 20.41 -12.14
CA ILE A 85 2.60 20.68 -11.61
C ILE A 85 2.58 22.13 -11.06
N THR A 86 2.22 22.25 -9.78
CA THR A 86 2.17 23.51 -9.05
C THR A 86 3.02 23.41 -7.80
N GLY A 87 3.33 24.53 -7.14
CA GLY A 87 4.04 24.54 -5.86
C GLY A 87 3.27 23.84 -4.72
N TYR A 88 2.00 23.53 -4.92
CA TYR A 88 1.18 22.76 -3.97
C TYR A 88 1.21 21.24 -4.23
N ASN A 89 1.75 20.79 -5.37
CA ASN A 89 1.82 19.37 -5.70
C ASN A 89 3.15 18.76 -5.26
N TRP A 90 3.18 18.23 -4.05
CA TRP A 90 4.34 17.55 -3.47
C TRP A 90 4.72 16.24 -4.19
N TYR A 91 3.83 15.70 -5.04
CA TYR A 91 4.04 14.51 -5.87
C TYR A 91 4.31 14.83 -7.36
N SER A 92 4.67 16.08 -7.67
CA SER A 92 5.01 16.46 -9.05
C SER A 92 6.23 15.71 -9.59
N ASN A 93 7.18 15.37 -8.71
CA ASN A 93 8.35 14.57 -9.07
C ASN A 93 7.97 13.13 -9.43
N SER A 94 6.98 12.54 -8.75
CA SER A 94 6.45 11.23 -9.12
C SER A 94 5.69 11.29 -10.44
N ALA A 95 4.90 12.35 -10.65
CA ALA A 95 4.16 12.53 -11.90
C ALA A 95 5.08 12.69 -13.12
N ASN A 96 6.25 13.30 -12.99
CA ASN A 96 7.23 13.49 -14.07
C ASN A 96 8.41 12.50 -14.05
N TYR A 97 8.36 11.48 -13.19
CA TYR A 97 9.39 10.44 -13.06
C TYR A 97 10.79 10.95 -12.64
N SER A 98 10.90 12.13 -12.03
CA SER A 98 12.17 12.63 -11.48
C SER A 98 12.47 12.11 -10.07
N ASP A 99 11.56 11.33 -9.48
CA ASP A 99 11.65 10.77 -8.13
C ASP A 99 12.37 9.41 -8.04
N CYS A 100 12.81 8.84 -9.16
CA CYS A 100 13.47 7.52 -9.18
C CYS A 100 14.94 7.54 -8.78
N LEU A 101 15.56 8.72 -8.72
CA LEU A 101 16.97 8.86 -8.40
C LEU A 101 17.28 8.51 -6.94
N ASN A 102 18.46 7.94 -6.70
CA ASN A 102 18.92 7.55 -5.35
C ASN A 102 19.07 8.72 -4.36
N THR A 103 18.96 9.95 -4.83
CA THR A 103 18.98 11.18 -4.02
C THR A 103 17.61 11.81 -3.84
N SER A 104 16.57 11.23 -4.44
CA SER A 104 15.23 11.80 -4.36
C SER A 104 14.60 11.58 -2.97
N THR A 105 13.83 12.56 -2.51
CA THR A 105 13.08 12.49 -1.27
C THR A 105 12.15 11.27 -1.24
N ALA A 106 11.46 10.97 -2.35
CA ALA A 106 10.52 9.86 -2.44
C ALA A 106 11.17 8.51 -2.15
N THR A 107 12.34 8.20 -2.78
CA THR A 107 12.99 6.91 -2.52
C THR A 107 13.50 6.80 -1.08
N ILE A 108 13.94 7.91 -0.48
CA ILE A 108 14.35 7.96 0.94
C ILE A 108 13.15 7.70 1.87
N GLU A 109 12.01 8.33 1.59
CA GLU A 109 10.76 8.16 2.34
C GLU A 109 10.24 6.71 2.23
N PHE A 110 10.20 6.14 1.03
CA PHE A 110 9.67 4.78 0.82
C PHE A 110 10.53 3.73 1.52
N TRP A 111 11.84 3.78 1.28
CA TRP A 111 12.78 2.85 1.90
C TRP A 111 12.77 2.97 3.42
N GLY A 112 12.87 4.19 3.92
CA GLY A 112 12.89 4.45 5.36
C GLY A 112 11.59 4.03 6.05
N THR A 113 10.43 4.36 5.49
CA THR A 113 9.12 4.00 6.05
C THR A 113 8.99 2.48 6.18
N LEU A 114 9.23 1.74 5.10
CA LEU A 114 9.01 0.31 5.08
C LEU A 114 10.04 -0.45 5.91
N TYR A 115 11.35 -0.09 5.83
CA TYR A 115 12.36 -0.74 6.67
C TYR A 115 12.24 -0.40 8.16
N ASN A 116 11.74 0.79 8.52
CA ASN A 116 11.43 1.11 9.91
C ASN A 116 10.25 0.27 10.44
N GLN A 117 9.24 0.04 9.62
CA GLN A 117 8.11 -0.83 9.99
C GLN A 117 8.58 -2.30 10.10
N ILE A 118 9.42 -2.79 9.18
CA ILE A 118 10.08 -4.09 9.27
C ILE A 118 10.90 -4.21 10.56
N TYR A 119 11.69 -3.20 10.92
CA TYR A 119 12.45 -3.18 12.18
C TYR A 119 11.50 -3.29 13.39
N THR A 120 10.41 -2.56 13.39
CA THR A 120 9.41 -2.62 14.48
C THR A 120 8.75 -4.01 14.55
N ALA A 121 8.43 -4.61 13.41
CA ALA A 121 7.91 -5.97 13.34
C ALA A 121 8.93 -7.01 13.82
N ASN A 122 10.20 -6.89 13.42
CA ASN A 122 11.29 -7.76 13.89
C ASN A 122 11.43 -7.75 15.42
N ASN A 123 11.24 -6.59 16.07
CA ASN A 123 11.28 -6.50 17.52
C ASN A 123 10.14 -7.29 18.20
N VAL A 124 8.98 -7.38 17.58
CA VAL A 124 7.87 -8.21 18.07
C VAL A 124 8.17 -9.69 17.81
N ILE A 125 8.59 -10.03 16.59
CA ILE A 125 8.88 -11.41 16.18
C ILE A 125 9.99 -12.02 17.04
N GLY A 126 11.07 -11.26 17.30
CA GLY A 126 12.19 -11.72 18.14
C GLY A 126 11.89 -11.79 19.65
N THR A 127 10.66 -11.51 20.07
CA THR A 127 10.23 -11.56 21.48
C THR A 127 9.21 -12.68 21.75
N VAL A 128 8.71 -13.34 20.72
CA VAL A 128 7.67 -14.37 20.84
C VAL A 128 8.18 -15.68 20.27
N ASP A 129 8.07 -16.77 21.06
CA ASP A 129 8.34 -18.11 20.54
C ASP A 129 7.40 -18.44 19.36
N ASN A 130 7.98 -18.82 18.24
CA ASN A 130 7.25 -19.21 17.03
C ASN A 130 6.34 -20.44 17.23
N ALA A 131 6.57 -21.23 18.27
CA ALA A 131 5.78 -22.40 18.65
C ALA A 131 4.73 -22.09 19.74
N THR A 132 4.55 -20.83 20.12
CA THR A 132 3.62 -20.44 21.19
C THR A 132 2.21 -20.99 20.96
N GLU A 133 1.60 -21.50 22.04
CA GLU A 133 0.20 -21.94 22.08
C GLU A 133 -0.72 -20.88 22.73
N ASP A 134 -0.15 -19.79 23.29
CA ASP A 134 -0.94 -18.70 23.86
C ASP A 134 -1.67 -17.90 22.77
N PRO A 135 -3.02 -17.83 22.81
CA PRO A 135 -3.79 -17.17 21.75
C PRO A 135 -3.45 -15.68 21.56
N THR A 136 -3.02 -14.97 22.61
CA THR A 136 -2.65 -13.56 22.53
C THR A 136 -1.30 -13.41 21.82
N LEU A 137 -0.32 -14.24 22.18
CA LEU A 137 0.98 -14.24 21.53
C LEU A 137 0.90 -14.72 20.07
N GLN A 138 0.07 -15.74 19.79
CA GLN A 138 -0.23 -16.14 18.41
C GLN A 138 -0.75 -14.97 17.57
N TYR A 139 -1.70 -14.23 18.10
CA TYR A 139 -2.26 -13.05 17.44
C TYR A 139 -1.19 -11.97 17.23
N TYR A 140 -0.39 -11.66 18.25
CA TYR A 140 0.63 -10.61 18.16
C TYR A 140 1.75 -10.96 17.17
N LEU A 141 2.22 -12.18 17.20
CA LEU A 141 3.22 -12.68 16.25
C LEU A 141 2.68 -12.61 14.80
N ALA A 142 1.42 -13.02 14.61
CA ALA A 142 0.78 -12.97 13.29
C ALA A 142 0.67 -11.55 12.74
N GLN A 143 0.37 -10.54 13.59
CA GLN A 143 0.37 -9.14 13.17
C GLN A 143 1.73 -8.71 12.62
N ALA A 144 2.79 -8.98 13.35
CA ALA A 144 4.14 -8.59 12.97
C ALA A 144 4.61 -9.28 11.69
N LEU A 145 4.37 -10.60 11.56
CA LEU A 145 4.71 -11.38 10.37
C LEU A 145 3.95 -10.90 9.13
N ALA A 146 2.63 -10.68 9.24
CA ALA A 146 1.82 -10.25 8.11
C ALA A 146 2.22 -8.85 7.62
N ILE A 147 2.53 -7.92 8.52
CA ILE A 147 2.94 -6.56 8.18
C ILE A 147 4.36 -6.58 7.59
N ARG A 148 5.30 -7.33 8.17
CA ARG A 148 6.65 -7.49 7.60
C ARG A 148 6.60 -8.05 6.17
N ALA A 149 5.76 -9.03 5.94
CA ALA A 149 5.55 -9.58 4.60
C ALA A 149 4.96 -8.54 3.63
N PHE A 150 3.99 -7.75 4.06
CA PHE A 150 3.40 -6.67 3.28
C PHE A 150 4.43 -5.59 2.91
N ASP A 151 5.30 -5.22 3.84
CA ASP A 151 6.36 -4.23 3.62
C ASP A 151 7.41 -4.74 2.62
N TYR A 152 7.89 -5.97 2.77
CA TYR A 152 8.81 -6.57 1.80
C TYR A 152 8.17 -6.75 0.43
N PHE A 153 6.88 -7.10 0.38
CA PHE A 153 6.14 -7.18 -0.87
C PHE A 153 6.01 -5.83 -1.56
N THR A 154 5.76 -4.76 -0.81
CA THR A 154 5.72 -3.40 -1.35
C THR A 154 7.10 -2.97 -1.85
N LEU A 155 8.15 -3.17 -1.03
CA LEU A 155 9.53 -2.84 -1.39
C LEU A 155 9.98 -3.53 -2.67
N VAL A 156 9.78 -4.85 -2.80
CA VAL A 156 10.26 -5.57 -3.98
C VAL A 156 9.61 -5.07 -5.26
N GLN A 157 8.34 -4.66 -5.22
CA GLN A 157 7.63 -4.10 -6.37
C GLN A 157 8.07 -2.66 -6.71
N LEU A 158 8.58 -1.90 -5.74
CA LEU A 158 9.11 -0.55 -5.97
C LEU A 158 10.54 -0.58 -6.52
N TYR A 159 11.37 -1.49 -6.01
CA TYR A 159 12.81 -1.52 -6.28
C TYR A 159 13.25 -2.62 -7.25
N GLN A 160 12.30 -3.36 -7.81
CA GLN A 160 12.56 -4.35 -8.86
C GLN A 160 11.37 -4.45 -9.82
N PHE A 161 11.60 -5.04 -10.99
CA PHE A 161 10.58 -5.35 -11.98
C PHE A 161 9.63 -6.46 -11.49
N ASN A 162 8.58 -6.73 -12.28
CA ASN A 162 7.64 -7.82 -12.02
C ASN A 162 8.39 -9.15 -11.76
N TYR A 163 7.81 -9.99 -10.90
CA TYR A 163 8.39 -11.28 -10.52
C TYR A 163 8.68 -12.16 -11.74
N LYS A 164 7.70 -12.32 -12.65
CA LYS A 164 7.79 -13.24 -13.78
C LYS A 164 8.87 -12.82 -14.78
N GLY A 165 9.89 -13.66 -14.90
CA GLY A 165 11.06 -13.43 -15.75
C GLY A 165 12.21 -12.69 -15.06
N HIS A 166 12.07 -12.31 -13.78
CA HIS A 166 13.11 -11.67 -12.98
C HIS A 166 13.43 -12.42 -11.69
N GLU A 167 13.07 -13.70 -11.60
CA GLU A 167 13.20 -14.53 -10.39
C GLU A 167 14.64 -14.55 -9.85
N SER A 168 15.64 -14.58 -10.75
CA SER A 168 17.08 -14.56 -10.41
C SER A 168 17.69 -13.17 -10.32
N ALA A 169 16.94 -12.11 -10.60
CA ALA A 169 17.44 -10.74 -10.46
C ALA A 169 17.62 -10.36 -8.99
N MET A 170 18.39 -9.30 -8.71
CA MET A 170 18.58 -8.78 -7.35
C MET A 170 17.25 -8.26 -6.80
N GLY A 171 16.78 -8.85 -5.72
CA GLY A 171 15.62 -8.43 -4.95
C GLY A 171 15.97 -7.39 -3.88
N LEU A 172 15.84 -7.75 -2.61
CA LEU A 172 16.05 -6.86 -1.46
C LEU A 172 17.07 -7.42 -0.45
N PRO A 173 17.70 -6.57 0.36
CA PRO A 173 18.36 -7.03 1.58
C PRO A 173 17.29 -7.52 2.57
N LEU A 174 17.34 -8.79 2.96
CA LEU A 174 16.43 -9.37 3.93
C LEU A 174 17.00 -9.22 5.34
N ILE A 175 16.42 -8.32 6.12
CA ILE A 175 16.82 -8.02 7.50
C ILE A 175 15.75 -8.57 8.45
N THR A 176 16.17 -9.49 9.31
CA THR A 176 15.29 -10.19 10.25
C THR A 176 15.77 -9.97 11.69
N GLU A 177 14.97 -10.38 12.66
CA GLU A 177 15.31 -10.42 14.08
C GLU A 177 16.57 -11.24 14.36
N GLN A 178 16.87 -12.22 13.50
CA GLN A 178 18.01 -13.13 13.67
C GLN A 178 19.32 -12.55 13.14
N ASN A 179 19.28 -11.74 12.07
CA ASN A 179 20.49 -11.24 11.40
C ASN A 179 20.73 -9.73 11.55
N ALA A 180 19.80 -8.99 12.16
CA ALA A 180 19.87 -7.53 12.23
C ALA A 180 21.20 -7.00 12.83
N ALA A 181 21.71 -7.64 13.89
CA ALA A 181 22.96 -7.25 14.52
C ALA A 181 24.18 -7.48 13.61
N GLU A 182 24.20 -8.59 12.87
CA GLU A 182 25.26 -8.92 11.91
C GLU A 182 25.21 -7.94 10.73
N VAL A 183 24.01 -7.68 10.18
CA VAL A 183 23.80 -6.72 9.09
C VAL A 183 24.24 -5.32 9.48
N ALA A 184 23.92 -4.89 10.71
CA ALA A 184 24.35 -3.59 11.22
C ALA A 184 25.89 -3.47 11.34
N ALA A 185 26.59 -4.57 11.65
CA ALA A 185 28.04 -4.59 11.80
C ALA A 185 28.79 -4.74 10.46
N ASN A 186 28.28 -5.56 9.55
CA ASN A 186 29.00 -6.05 8.37
C ASN A 186 28.36 -5.66 7.04
N GLY A 187 27.13 -5.12 7.04
CA GLY A 187 26.30 -4.96 5.85
C GLY A 187 25.75 -6.28 5.35
N CYS A 188 24.95 -6.23 4.28
CA CYS A 188 24.45 -7.40 3.59
C CYS A 188 24.24 -7.13 2.11
N THR A 189 24.22 -8.19 1.30
CA THR A 189 23.87 -8.15 -0.11
C THR A 189 22.35 -8.19 -0.30
N ARG A 190 21.89 -7.91 -1.49
CA ARG A 190 20.51 -8.16 -1.91
C ARG A 190 20.31 -9.67 -2.12
N SER A 191 19.21 -10.21 -1.61
CA SER A 191 18.72 -11.53 -2.00
C SER A 191 18.18 -11.47 -3.43
N THR A 192 17.93 -12.61 -4.04
CA THR A 192 17.22 -12.66 -5.33
C THR A 192 15.73 -12.30 -5.16
N VAL A 193 15.06 -11.97 -6.25
CA VAL A 193 13.60 -11.78 -6.27
C VAL A 193 12.90 -13.04 -5.77
N GLN A 194 13.31 -14.22 -6.23
CA GLN A 194 12.75 -15.49 -5.76
C GLN A 194 12.87 -15.65 -4.26
N GLU A 195 14.08 -15.47 -3.70
CA GLU A 195 14.31 -15.59 -2.25
C GLU A 195 13.49 -14.55 -1.46
N THR A 196 13.33 -13.34 -2.01
CA THR A 196 12.47 -12.29 -1.40
C THR A 196 11.01 -12.73 -1.35
N TYR A 197 10.46 -13.27 -2.44
CA TYR A 197 9.08 -13.75 -2.47
C TYR A 197 8.88 -15.00 -1.62
N ASP A 198 9.86 -15.91 -1.56
CA ASP A 198 9.81 -17.09 -0.68
C ASP A 198 9.79 -16.68 0.79
N PHE A 199 10.56 -15.66 1.17
CA PHE A 199 10.54 -15.09 2.52
C PHE A 199 9.17 -14.48 2.85
N ILE A 200 8.62 -13.66 1.96
CA ILE A 200 7.28 -13.06 2.09
C ILE A 200 6.21 -14.14 2.30
N LEU A 201 6.25 -15.20 1.50
CA LEU A 201 5.30 -16.32 1.60
C LEU A 201 5.50 -17.11 2.89
N THR A 202 6.72 -17.25 3.38
CA THR A 202 7.01 -17.92 4.67
C THR A 202 6.34 -17.17 5.82
N ASP A 203 6.51 -15.87 5.88
CA ASP A 203 5.86 -15.03 6.90
C ASP A 203 4.33 -15.09 6.81
N LEU A 204 3.76 -14.97 5.61
CA LEU A 204 2.31 -15.01 5.41
C LEU A 204 1.72 -16.39 5.73
N ASN A 205 2.42 -17.47 5.40
CA ASN A 205 2.00 -18.83 5.75
C ASN A 205 1.91 -18.99 7.26
N LYS A 206 2.94 -18.53 7.99
CA LYS A 206 2.94 -18.59 9.45
C LYS A 206 1.91 -17.65 10.07
N ALA A 207 1.73 -16.44 9.55
CA ALA A 207 0.69 -15.54 10.02
C ALA A 207 -0.72 -16.14 9.86
N ILE A 208 -1.01 -16.77 8.73
CA ILE A 208 -2.30 -17.45 8.48
C ILE A 208 -2.48 -18.65 9.42
N GLU A 209 -1.45 -19.45 9.66
CA GLU A 209 -1.47 -20.56 10.63
C GLU A 209 -1.88 -20.04 12.02
N LEU A 210 -1.18 -19.00 12.50
CA LEU A 210 -1.42 -18.39 13.81
C LEU A 210 -2.80 -17.72 13.92
N LEU A 211 -3.23 -17.01 12.88
CA LEU A 211 -4.57 -16.38 12.83
C LEU A 211 -5.70 -17.42 12.73
N THR A 212 -5.41 -18.61 12.25
CA THR A 212 -6.36 -19.73 12.26
C THR A 212 -6.45 -20.38 13.63
N ALA A 213 -5.35 -20.43 14.37
CA ALA A 213 -5.27 -21.09 15.68
C ALA A 213 -5.77 -20.18 16.83
N THR A 214 -5.48 -18.88 16.78
CA THR A 214 -5.82 -17.93 17.84
C THR A 214 -7.33 -17.76 18.02
N THR A 215 -7.74 -17.56 19.26
CA THR A 215 -9.10 -17.13 19.63
C THR A 215 -9.20 -15.64 19.91
N LYS A 216 -8.08 -14.90 19.85
CA LYS A 216 -8.08 -13.45 20.06
C LYS A 216 -8.59 -12.76 18.80
N GLU A 217 -9.68 -12.00 18.97
CA GLU A 217 -10.23 -11.17 17.90
C GLU A 217 -9.48 -9.83 17.79
N ARG A 218 -9.47 -9.24 16.59
CA ARG A 218 -8.92 -7.89 16.39
C ARG A 218 -9.82 -6.83 17.00
N ALA A 219 -9.23 -5.78 17.56
CA ALA A 219 -9.94 -4.66 18.15
C ALA A 219 -10.68 -3.82 17.09
N ASP A 220 -10.05 -3.62 15.94
CA ASP A 220 -10.58 -2.86 14.80
C ASP A 220 -9.85 -3.27 13.49
N LYS A 221 -10.21 -2.65 12.38
CA LYS A 221 -9.67 -2.97 11.05
C LYS A 221 -8.26 -2.40 10.77
N ARG A 222 -7.58 -1.79 11.76
CA ARG A 222 -6.14 -1.52 11.67
C ARG A 222 -5.31 -2.80 11.71
N TYR A 223 -5.81 -3.80 12.40
CA TYR A 223 -5.11 -5.05 12.61
C TYR A 223 -5.45 -6.06 11.52
N VAL A 224 -4.48 -6.89 11.19
CA VAL A 224 -4.62 -7.95 10.21
C VAL A 224 -5.48 -9.08 10.80
N SER A 225 -6.58 -9.42 10.13
CA SER A 225 -7.40 -10.60 10.39
C SER A 225 -7.08 -11.71 9.39
N LEU A 226 -7.65 -12.89 9.59
CA LEU A 226 -7.41 -14.05 8.73
C LEU A 226 -7.76 -13.76 7.25
N ASP A 227 -8.88 -13.10 6.99
CA ASP A 227 -9.29 -12.67 5.64
C ASP A 227 -8.31 -11.67 5.02
N VAL A 228 -7.76 -10.74 5.80
CA VAL A 228 -6.74 -9.78 5.35
C VAL A 228 -5.43 -10.50 5.02
N ALA A 229 -4.98 -11.44 5.86
CA ALA A 229 -3.76 -12.21 5.61
C ALA A 229 -3.87 -13.04 4.32
N TYR A 230 -5.02 -13.69 4.07
CA TYR A 230 -5.31 -14.31 2.78
C TYR A 230 -5.32 -13.30 1.64
N GLY A 231 -5.90 -12.12 1.84
CA GLY A 231 -5.93 -11.04 0.84
C GLY A 231 -4.52 -10.55 0.46
N ILE A 232 -3.64 -10.36 1.44
CA ILE A 232 -2.23 -10.00 1.19
C ILE A 232 -1.54 -11.11 0.38
N ARG A 233 -1.71 -12.39 0.78
CA ARG A 233 -1.08 -13.52 0.07
C ARG A 233 -1.66 -13.71 -1.34
N ALA A 234 -2.95 -13.42 -1.53
CA ALA A 234 -3.56 -13.39 -2.87
C ALA A 234 -2.92 -12.33 -3.77
N ARG A 235 -2.61 -11.13 -3.25
CA ARG A 235 -1.84 -10.09 -3.98
C ARG A 235 -0.45 -10.60 -4.37
N VAL A 236 0.24 -11.27 -3.45
CA VAL A 236 1.58 -11.83 -3.70
C VAL A 236 1.53 -12.87 -4.81
N TYR A 237 0.63 -13.85 -4.72
CA TYR A 237 0.48 -14.87 -5.76
C TYR A 237 0.03 -14.29 -7.11
N LEU A 238 -0.81 -13.25 -7.09
CA LEU A 238 -1.22 -12.56 -8.31
C LEU A 238 -0.01 -11.89 -9.00
N ALA A 239 0.86 -11.23 -8.22
CA ALA A 239 2.09 -10.62 -8.72
C ALA A 239 3.10 -11.65 -9.24
N MET A 240 3.14 -12.85 -8.65
CA MET A 240 3.94 -13.99 -9.12
C MET A 240 3.37 -14.66 -10.36
N HIS A 241 2.17 -14.30 -10.82
CA HIS A 241 1.39 -15.02 -11.83
C HIS A 241 1.07 -16.48 -11.42
N ASN A 242 1.06 -16.76 -10.12
CA ASN A 242 0.57 -18.03 -9.58
C ASN A 242 -0.96 -17.93 -9.37
N TYR A 243 -1.67 -17.94 -10.48
CA TYR A 243 -3.10 -17.70 -10.49
C TYR A 243 -3.92 -18.74 -9.74
N ALA A 244 -3.45 -19.99 -9.68
CA ALA A 244 -4.14 -21.06 -8.94
C ALA A 244 -4.17 -20.77 -7.43
N GLU A 245 -3.04 -20.39 -6.85
CA GLU A 245 -2.96 -20.04 -5.43
C GLU A 245 -3.60 -18.68 -5.15
N ALA A 246 -3.48 -17.69 -6.08
CA ALA A 246 -4.19 -16.41 -5.96
C ALA A 246 -5.71 -16.59 -5.91
N LEU A 247 -6.26 -17.50 -6.72
CA LEU A 247 -7.68 -17.86 -6.70
C LEU A 247 -8.10 -18.43 -5.34
N LYS A 248 -7.36 -19.43 -4.87
CA LYS A 248 -7.63 -20.10 -3.59
C LYS A 248 -7.62 -19.14 -2.42
N ASP A 249 -6.65 -18.22 -2.39
CA ASP A 249 -6.55 -17.24 -1.32
C ASP A 249 -7.60 -16.14 -1.41
N ALA A 250 -7.95 -15.67 -2.61
CA ALA A 250 -9.06 -14.74 -2.79
C ALA A 250 -10.40 -15.37 -2.36
N GLU A 251 -10.64 -16.65 -2.66
CA GLU A 251 -11.81 -17.38 -2.19
C GLU A 251 -11.79 -17.59 -0.67
N SER A 252 -10.62 -17.87 -0.09
CA SER A 252 -10.46 -17.99 1.37
C SER A 252 -10.70 -16.64 2.07
N ALA A 253 -10.20 -15.55 1.52
CA ALA A 253 -10.48 -14.21 2.03
C ALA A 253 -11.98 -13.89 2.00
N LEU A 254 -12.66 -14.16 0.87
CA LEU A 254 -14.12 -13.98 0.74
C LEU A 254 -14.93 -14.88 1.67
N ALA A 255 -14.45 -16.07 1.99
CA ALA A 255 -15.12 -17.00 2.89
C ALA A 255 -14.98 -16.64 4.38
N ASN A 256 -13.91 -15.92 4.75
CA ASN A 256 -13.60 -15.55 6.13
C ASN A 256 -13.93 -14.09 6.47
N THR A 257 -14.27 -13.25 5.48
CA THR A 257 -14.57 -11.84 5.73
C THR A 257 -16.04 -11.62 6.08
N ALA A 258 -16.29 -10.69 7.01
CA ALA A 258 -17.61 -10.10 7.22
C ALA A 258 -17.87 -8.89 6.28
N SER A 259 -16.86 -8.45 5.55
CA SER A 259 -16.97 -7.29 4.65
C SER A 259 -17.80 -7.62 3.42
N THR A 260 -18.56 -6.64 2.95
CA THR A 260 -19.39 -6.72 1.75
C THR A 260 -19.07 -5.55 0.82
N PRO A 261 -19.08 -5.73 -0.51
CA PRO A 261 -18.80 -4.62 -1.41
C PRO A 261 -19.74 -3.43 -1.17
N TYR A 262 -19.23 -2.23 -1.31
CA TYR A 262 -20.08 -1.06 -1.33
C TYR A 262 -21.23 -1.23 -2.32
N SER A 263 -22.44 -0.95 -1.86
CA SER A 263 -23.60 -0.88 -2.74
C SER A 263 -23.46 0.29 -3.72
N ARG A 264 -24.27 0.28 -4.79
CA ARG A 264 -24.32 1.42 -5.72
C ARG A 264 -24.74 2.71 -5.03
N SER A 265 -25.63 2.65 -4.04
CA SER A 265 -26.04 3.81 -3.26
C SER A 265 -24.92 4.37 -2.39
N ASP A 266 -24.09 3.51 -1.81
CA ASP A 266 -22.96 3.94 -0.96
C ASP A 266 -21.92 4.72 -1.77
N VAL A 267 -21.65 4.29 -3.01
CA VAL A 267 -20.66 4.92 -3.89
C VAL A 267 -21.27 5.97 -4.84
N SER A 268 -22.57 6.25 -4.76
CA SER A 268 -23.21 7.37 -5.47
C SER A 268 -23.19 8.70 -4.69
N LYS A 269 -22.28 8.79 -3.73
CA LYS A 269 -21.96 9.99 -2.95
C LYS A 269 -20.49 9.96 -2.60
N PRO A 270 -19.88 11.08 -2.19
CA PRO A 270 -18.51 11.06 -1.63
C PRO A 270 -18.44 10.12 -0.43
N SER A 271 -17.46 9.20 -0.45
CA SER A 271 -17.33 8.10 0.54
C SER A 271 -15.84 7.81 0.78
N PHE A 272 -15.47 6.57 1.15
CA PHE A 272 -14.08 6.10 1.24
C PHE A 272 -13.22 6.84 2.28
N ILE A 273 -13.79 7.12 3.46
CA ILE A 273 -13.13 7.88 4.54
C ILE A 273 -13.23 7.22 5.91
N ASN A 274 -13.92 6.08 6.04
CA ASN A 274 -14.21 5.47 7.32
C ASN A 274 -13.83 3.98 7.31
N ILE A 275 -12.92 3.60 8.19
CA ILE A 275 -12.45 2.22 8.35
C ILE A 275 -13.60 1.26 8.76
N GLU A 276 -14.65 1.76 9.40
CA GLU A 276 -15.81 0.97 9.80
C GLU A 276 -16.77 0.65 8.64
N ASP A 277 -16.57 1.27 7.47
CA ASP A 277 -17.40 0.97 6.29
C ASP A 277 -17.33 -0.52 5.94
N ASN A 278 -18.48 -1.07 5.52
CA ASN A 278 -18.64 -2.50 5.28
C ASN A 278 -17.69 -3.08 4.22
N SER A 279 -17.23 -2.26 3.28
CA SER A 279 -16.35 -2.70 2.20
C SER A 279 -14.89 -2.87 2.64
N TRP A 280 -14.49 -2.19 3.70
CA TRP A 280 -13.10 -2.22 4.14
C TRP A 280 -12.79 -3.50 4.90
N MET A 281 -11.74 -4.19 4.48
CA MET A 281 -11.15 -5.32 5.19
C MET A 281 -10.03 -4.85 6.11
N TRP A 282 -9.22 -3.87 5.64
CA TRP A 282 -8.05 -3.33 6.33
C TRP A 282 -7.82 -1.87 5.97
N GLY A 283 -7.35 -1.09 6.93
CA GLY A 283 -7.10 0.33 6.73
C GLY A 283 -6.20 0.95 7.80
N ILE A 284 -5.87 2.20 7.61
CA ILE A 284 -5.15 3.03 8.56
C ILE A 284 -6.20 3.86 9.31
N LEU A 285 -6.31 3.64 10.60
CA LEU A 285 -7.19 4.43 11.46
C LEU A 285 -6.52 5.77 11.79
N ILE A 286 -7.22 6.85 11.52
CA ILE A 286 -6.76 8.22 11.80
C ILE A 286 -7.75 8.90 12.75
N THR A 287 -7.24 9.41 13.86
CA THR A 287 -8.04 10.14 14.84
C THR A 287 -7.75 11.65 14.79
N GLU A 288 -8.64 12.44 15.38
CA GLU A 288 -8.43 13.90 15.48
C GLU A 288 -7.21 14.29 16.33
N GLN A 289 -6.74 13.38 17.18
CA GLN A 289 -5.57 13.56 18.04
C GLN A 289 -4.26 13.23 17.34
N ASP A 290 -4.31 12.51 16.21
CA ASP A 290 -3.12 12.13 15.48
C ASP A 290 -2.41 13.36 14.92
N ARG A 291 -1.08 13.31 14.92
CA ARG A 291 -0.28 14.43 14.48
C ARG A 291 -0.54 14.79 13.01
N VAL A 292 -0.83 13.81 12.17
CA VAL A 292 -1.20 14.03 10.76
C VAL A 292 -2.51 14.81 10.62
N SER A 293 -3.42 14.74 11.60
CA SER A 293 -4.65 15.51 11.63
C SER A 293 -4.45 16.88 12.25
N THR A 294 -3.81 16.98 13.42
CA THR A 294 -3.64 18.23 14.18
C THR A 294 -2.76 19.27 13.46
N THR A 295 -1.94 18.86 12.50
CA THR A 295 -1.10 19.75 11.66
C THR A 295 -1.79 20.19 10.37
N GLY A 296 -2.96 19.70 10.09
CA GLY A 296 -3.89 20.20 9.09
C GLY A 296 -3.64 19.72 7.66
N ILE A 297 -2.44 19.84 7.11
CA ILE A 297 -2.21 19.66 5.66
C ILE A 297 -1.24 18.52 5.29
N CYS A 298 -0.47 17.98 6.23
CA CYS A 298 0.47 16.87 5.97
C CYS A 298 -0.24 15.52 6.20
N ASN A 299 -1.20 15.20 5.37
CA ASN A 299 -2.00 13.98 5.46
C ASN A 299 -2.57 13.59 4.09
N PHE A 300 -3.05 12.35 3.97
CA PHE A 300 -3.62 11.83 2.74
C PHE A 300 -4.83 12.64 2.23
N PRO A 301 -5.83 13.00 3.07
CA PRO A 301 -6.96 13.80 2.60
C PRO A 301 -6.57 15.16 2.01
N SER A 302 -5.58 15.84 2.57
CA SER A 302 -5.07 17.10 2.04
C SER A 302 -4.48 16.96 0.63
N HIS A 303 -3.78 15.86 0.35
CA HIS A 303 -3.16 15.62 -0.95
C HIS A 303 -4.09 14.98 -1.98
N MET A 304 -5.14 14.30 -1.55
CA MET A 304 -6.07 13.59 -2.42
C MET A 304 -7.43 14.30 -2.53
N GLY A 305 -7.97 14.76 -1.39
CA GLY A 305 -9.35 15.24 -1.29
C GLY A 305 -9.60 16.57 -1.98
N SER A 306 -10.74 16.67 -2.68
CA SER A 306 -11.18 17.89 -3.36
C SER A 306 -12.25 18.65 -2.59
N LEU A 307 -12.89 18.01 -1.63
CA LEU A 307 -14.04 18.53 -0.90
C LEU A 307 -13.69 19.07 0.49
N ASN A 308 -12.44 18.91 0.93
CA ASN A 308 -11.85 19.45 2.16
C ASN A 308 -10.94 20.65 1.87
N TYR A 309 -10.31 21.21 2.89
CA TYR A 309 -9.19 22.13 2.74
C TYR A 309 -7.87 21.36 2.77
N GLY A 310 -7.06 21.55 1.73
CA GLY A 310 -5.76 20.91 1.61
C GLY A 310 -5.08 21.22 0.28
N TYR A 311 -3.93 20.59 0.03
CA TYR A 311 -3.14 20.82 -1.19
C TYR A 311 -3.91 20.55 -2.48
N ALA A 312 -4.69 19.48 -2.51
CA ALA A 312 -5.49 19.15 -3.68
C ALA A 312 -6.49 20.29 -3.99
N SER A 313 -7.25 20.75 -3.00
CA SER A 313 -8.33 21.72 -3.19
C SER A 313 -7.86 23.18 -3.35
N VAL A 314 -6.57 23.47 -3.15
CA VAL A 314 -6.00 24.83 -3.32
C VAL A 314 -5.10 24.98 -4.55
N GLY A 315 -4.95 23.93 -5.37
CA GLY A 315 -4.18 24.03 -6.63
C GLY A 315 -3.55 22.75 -7.15
N ALA A 316 -3.44 21.68 -6.35
CA ALA A 316 -2.91 20.38 -6.79
C ALA A 316 -4.02 19.37 -7.05
N TRP A 317 -5.06 19.78 -7.78
CA TRP A 317 -6.24 18.99 -8.04
C TRP A 317 -5.89 17.58 -8.59
N ARG A 318 -6.55 16.56 -8.06
CA ARG A 318 -6.46 15.20 -8.59
C ARG A 318 -7.61 14.98 -9.55
N ARG A 319 -7.29 14.66 -10.79
CA ARG A 319 -8.24 14.54 -11.89
C ARG A 319 -8.09 13.19 -12.59
N ILE A 320 -9.20 12.60 -13.00
CA ILE A 320 -9.12 11.45 -13.89
C ILE A 320 -8.69 11.91 -15.30
N SER A 321 -7.91 11.08 -15.99
CA SER A 321 -7.64 11.27 -17.42
C SER A 321 -8.95 11.35 -18.22
N PRO A 322 -9.15 12.39 -19.07
CA PRO A 322 -10.31 12.44 -19.95
C PRO A 322 -10.48 11.16 -20.78
N LYS A 323 -9.37 10.59 -21.26
CA LYS A 323 -9.36 9.35 -22.04
C LYS A 323 -9.92 8.16 -21.26
N LEU A 324 -9.66 8.06 -19.95
CA LEU A 324 -10.27 7.04 -19.10
C LEU A 324 -11.73 7.40 -18.73
N TYR A 325 -12.00 8.67 -18.41
CA TYR A 325 -13.33 9.15 -18.07
C TYR A 325 -14.35 8.87 -19.18
N ASP A 326 -13.98 9.09 -20.44
CA ASP A 326 -14.84 8.89 -21.59
C ASP A 326 -15.19 7.42 -21.83
N GLN A 327 -14.37 6.49 -21.34
CA GLN A 327 -14.65 5.04 -21.37
C GLN A 327 -15.67 4.60 -20.33
N ILE A 328 -15.99 5.43 -19.32
CA ILE A 328 -16.96 5.07 -18.28
C ILE A 328 -18.38 5.31 -18.83
N PRO A 329 -19.23 4.25 -18.92
CA PRO A 329 -20.61 4.42 -19.35
C PRO A 329 -21.41 5.34 -18.41
N ALA A 330 -22.44 6.00 -18.93
CA ALA A 330 -23.32 6.83 -18.11
C ALA A 330 -24.11 6.03 -17.05
N SER A 331 -24.28 4.74 -17.27
CA SER A 331 -24.92 3.80 -16.32
C SER A 331 -24.02 3.36 -15.17
N ASP A 332 -22.70 3.57 -15.31
CA ASP A 332 -21.73 3.23 -14.27
C ASP A 332 -21.69 4.35 -13.21
N VAL A 333 -22.01 4.00 -11.98
CA VAL A 333 -22.04 4.94 -10.85
C VAL A 333 -20.68 5.62 -10.60
N ARG A 334 -19.57 4.97 -10.95
CA ARG A 334 -18.20 5.50 -10.79
C ARG A 334 -17.91 6.70 -11.68
N LYS A 335 -18.69 6.91 -12.77
CA LYS A 335 -18.57 8.14 -13.57
C LYS A 335 -18.82 9.38 -12.73
N GLY A 336 -19.73 9.29 -11.76
CA GLY A 336 -20.01 10.37 -10.81
C GLY A 336 -18.95 10.56 -9.71
N TRP A 337 -17.88 9.74 -9.65
CA TRP A 337 -16.73 10.01 -8.80
C TRP A 337 -15.86 11.17 -9.28
N PHE A 338 -16.19 11.70 -10.46
CA PHE A 338 -15.46 12.77 -11.11
C PHE A 338 -16.42 13.83 -11.62
N LEU A 339 -15.95 15.06 -11.63
CA LEU A 339 -16.64 16.14 -12.32
C LEU A 339 -16.61 15.87 -13.83
N ASN A 340 -17.68 16.17 -14.52
CA ASN A 340 -17.71 16.16 -15.98
C ASN A 340 -17.01 17.40 -16.58
N SER A 341 -17.05 17.57 -17.91
CA SER A 341 -16.48 18.74 -18.60
C SER A 341 -17.08 20.09 -18.17
N GLU A 342 -18.28 20.08 -17.58
CA GLU A 342 -19.00 21.26 -17.09
C GLU A 342 -18.76 21.53 -15.60
N GLY A 343 -17.93 20.71 -14.92
CA GLY A 343 -17.66 20.83 -13.49
C GLY A 343 -18.78 20.30 -12.59
N ILE A 344 -19.59 19.36 -13.09
CA ILE A 344 -20.75 18.80 -12.39
C ILE A 344 -20.52 17.30 -12.16
N SER A 345 -20.98 16.78 -11.02
CA SER A 345 -21.06 15.34 -10.77
C SER A 345 -22.45 14.93 -10.30
N ALA A 346 -22.95 13.83 -10.85
CA ALA A 346 -24.22 13.24 -10.43
C ALA A 346 -24.20 12.69 -8.98
N ASN A 347 -23.02 12.43 -8.43
CA ASN A 347 -22.84 11.87 -7.08
C ASN A 347 -22.70 12.94 -6.00
N LEU A 348 -22.63 14.24 -6.37
CA LEU A 348 -22.51 15.30 -5.38
C LEU A 348 -23.87 15.77 -4.85
N PRO A 349 -24.06 15.84 -3.53
CA PRO A 349 -25.16 16.59 -2.95
C PRO A 349 -25.02 18.09 -3.29
N ALA A 350 -26.14 18.80 -3.35
CA ALA A 350 -26.19 20.21 -3.79
C ALA A 350 -25.21 21.13 -3.06
N ALA A 351 -25.02 20.92 -1.75
CA ALA A 351 -24.09 21.71 -0.95
C ALA A 351 -22.63 21.48 -1.36
N ALA A 352 -22.23 20.21 -1.60
CA ALA A 352 -20.91 19.86 -2.07
C ALA A 352 -20.65 20.38 -3.50
N GLN A 353 -21.66 20.29 -4.38
CA GLN A 353 -21.57 20.84 -5.74
C GLN A 353 -21.38 22.38 -5.68
N THR A 354 -22.10 23.07 -4.81
CA THR A 354 -21.93 24.51 -4.61
C THR A 354 -20.52 24.84 -4.12
N TYR A 355 -20.00 24.07 -3.16
CA TYR A 355 -18.65 24.25 -2.64
C TYR A 355 -17.59 24.07 -3.73
N ILE A 356 -17.60 22.95 -4.45
CA ILE A 356 -16.58 22.66 -5.47
C ILE A 356 -16.63 23.62 -6.66
N THR A 357 -17.83 24.08 -7.04
CA THR A 357 -18.03 25.11 -8.05
C THR A 357 -17.46 26.47 -7.59
N GLY A 358 -17.69 26.83 -6.33
CA GLY A 358 -17.11 28.05 -5.71
C GLY A 358 -15.58 28.03 -5.65
N LYS A 359 -14.99 26.86 -5.53
CA LYS A 359 -13.53 26.65 -5.60
C LYS A 359 -12.97 26.69 -7.03
N LYS A 360 -13.82 26.71 -8.04
CA LYS A 360 -13.43 26.67 -9.47
C LYS A 360 -12.57 25.44 -9.81
N ALA A 361 -12.91 24.29 -9.23
CA ALA A 361 -12.22 23.05 -9.52
C ALA A 361 -12.26 22.75 -11.02
N PRO A 362 -11.16 22.32 -11.63
CA PRO A 362 -11.13 21.99 -13.05
C PRO A 362 -12.00 20.79 -13.37
N ALA A 363 -12.42 20.67 -14.63
CA ALA A 363 -13.12 19.48 -15.13
C ALA A 363 -12.34 18.20 -14.79
N TYR A 364 -13.07 17.12 -14.62
CA TYR A 364 -12.55 15.78 -14.29
C TYR A 364 -11.93 15.64 -12.88
N THR A 365 -12.04 16.68 -12.04
CA THR A 365 -11.59 16.60 -10.64
C THR A 365 -12.35 15.48 -9.92
N GLN A 366 -11.62 14.68 -9.14
CA GLN A 366 -12.22 13.62 -8.34
C GLN A 366 -13.06 14.20 -7.20
N VAL A 367 -14.17 13.55 -6.93
CA VAL A 367 -15.08 13.79 -5.80
C VAL A 367 -15.49 12.46 -5.15
N LYS A 368 -14.65 11.44 -5.32
CA LYS A 368 -14.80 10.09 -4.77
C LYS A 368 -14.71 10.12 -3.25
N TYR A 369 -13.70 10.82 -2.73
CA TYR A 369 -13.42 10.88 -1.31
C TYR A 369 -14.30 11.92 -0.61
N GLY A 370 -14.96 11.48 0.45
CA GLY A 370 -15.77 12.32 1.31
C GLY A 370 -14.94 13.21 2.24
N VAL A 371 -15.63 13.85 3.16
CA VAL A 371 -15.05 14.66 4.23
C VAL A 371 -15.70 14.32 5.56
N LEU A 372 -14.98 14.55 6.64
CA LEU A 372 -15.47 14.26 7.99
C LEU A 372 -16.81 15.00 8.23
N ASN A 373 -17.82 14.26 8.64
CA ASN A 373 -19.18 14.75 8.99
C ASN A 373 -19.85 15.59 7.88
N ASP A 374 -19.53 15.34 6.59
CA ASP A 374 -20.04 16.11 5.43
C ASP A 374 -19.78 17.63 5.54
N GLN A 375 -18.72 18.02 6.25
CA GLN A 375 -18.33 19.43 6.39
C GLN A 375 -17.45 19.88 5.22
N TRP A 376 -18.09 20.26 4.12
CA TRP A 376 -17.41 20.69 2.90
C TRP A 376 -16.47 21.86 3.15
N GLY A 377 -15.19 21.66 2.80
CA GLY A 377 -14.14 22.65 3.03
C GLY A 377 -13.52 22.63 4.42
N THR A 378 -13.81 21.61 5.22
CA THR A 378 -13.17 21.44 6.53
C THR A 378 -11.65 21.31 6.39
N ASP A 379 -10.91 21.82 7.36
CA ASP A 379 -9.49 21.59 7.57
C ASP A 379 -9.23 20.44 8.57
N ASN A 380 -10.29 19.91 9.17
CA ASN A 380 -10.20 18.67 9.93
C ASN A 380 -10.15 17.47 8.97
N ASN A 381 -8.94 16.97 8.75
CA ASN A 381 -8.63 15.89 7.83
C ASN A 381 -8.47 14.51 8.54
N ALA A 382 -9.13 14.32 9.68
CA ALA A 382 -9.13 13.05 10.43
C ALA A 382 -10.04 12.02 9.74
N THR A 383 -9.64 11.57 8.56
CA THR A 383 -10.29 10.49 7.82
C THR A 383 -9.33 9.35 7.60
N ASP A 384 -9.85 8.12 7.63
CA ASP A 384 -9.08 6.90 7.52
C ASP A 384 -8.56 6.67 6.10
N VAL A 385 -7.56 5.79 5.95
CA VAL A 385 -6.95 5.47 4.64
C VAL A 385 -7.09 3.98 4.34
N ILE A 386 -7.57 3.66 3.15
CA ILE A 386 -7.81 2.29 2.69
C ILE A 386 -6.49 1.56 2.43
N LEU A 387 -6.35 0.34 2.96
CA LEU A 387 -5.28 -0.60 2.58
C LEU A 387 -5.84 -1.81 1.81
N MET A 388 -7.06 -2.24 2.12
CA MET A 388 -7.70 -3.35 1.42
C MET A 388 -9.22 -3.27 1.53
N ARG A 389 -9.90 -3.49 0.38
CA ARG A 389 -11.35 -3.62 0.29
C ARG A 389 -11.76 -4.97 -0.31
N VAL A 390 -12.93 -5.44 0.07
CA VAL A 390 -13.42 -6.75 -0.38
C VAL A 390 -13.65 -6.83 -1.90
N GLU A 391 -13.91 -5.71 -2.56
CA GLU A 391 -14.00 -5.61 -4.02
C GLU A 391 -12.75 -6.14 -4.73
N GLU A 392 -11.59 -5.95 -4.11
CA GLU A 392 -10.34 -6.45 -4.67
C GLU A 392 -10.32 -7.97 -4.74
N MET A 393 -10.86 -8.65 -3.73
CA MET A 393 -10.93 -10.11 -3.71
C MET A 393 -11.81 -10.65 -4.84
N TYR A 394 -12.90 -9.97 -5.18
CA TYR A 394 -13.72 -10.32 -6.36
C TYR A 394 -12.95 -10.14 -7.67
N LEU A 395 -12.17 -9.07 -7.80
CA LEU A 395 -11.41 -8.79 -9.03
C LEU A 395 -10.18 -9.71 -9.15
N ILE A 396 -9.49 -10.04 -8.04
CA ILE A 396 -8.44 -11.07 -8.04
C ILE A 396 -9.03 -12.43 -8.42
N LYS A 397 -10.17 -12.82 -7.83
CA LYS A 397 -10.86 -14.07 -8.16
C LYS A 397 -11.20 -14.14 -9.65
N ALA A 398 -11.76 -13.08 -10.23
CA ALA A 398 -12.13 -13.04 -11.65
C ALA A 398 -10.90 -13.21 -12.56
N GLU A 399 -9.80 -12.49 -12.29
CA GLU A 399 -8.56 -12.58 -13.03
C GLU A 399 -7.94 -13.97 -12.91
N ALA A 400 -7.81 -14.46 -11.67
CA ALA A 400 -7.17 -15.73 -11.38
C ALA A 400 -7.95 -16.92 -11.97
N GLN A 401 -9.29 -16.90 -11.94
CA GLN A 401 -10.11 -17.91 -12.62
C GLN A 401 -9.82 -17.95 -14.12
N ALA A 402 -9.84 -16.80 -14.78
CA ALA A 402 -9.62 -16.72 -16.22
C ALA A 402 -8.21 -17.21 -16.60
N MET A 403 -7.19 -16.75 -15.88
CA MET A 403 -5.79 -17.07 -16.14
C MET A 403 -5.41 -18.49 -15.74
N SER A 404 -6.18 -19.15 -14.87
CA SER A 404 -6.05 -20.59 -14.55
C SER A 404 -6.82 -21.50 -15.52
N GLY A 405 -7.31 -20.98 -16.65
CA GLY A 405 -7.98 -21.76 -17.70
C GLY A 405 -9.49 -21.78 -17.60
N ASN A 406 -10.11 -21.21 -16.55
CA ASN A 406 -11.56 -21.06 -16.43
C ASN A 406 -12.02 -19.66 -16.86
N VAL A 407 -11.86 -19.34 -18.15
CA VAL A 407 -12.20 -18.04 -18.72
C VAL A 407 -13.67 -17.69 -18.49
N SER A 408 -14.59 -18.64 -18.72
CA SER A 408 -16.03 -18.41 -18.54
C SER A 408 -16.38 -18.11 -17.07
N GLY A 409 -15.72 -18.78 -16.12
CA GLY A 409 -15.85 -18.51 -14.68
C GLY A 409 -15.38 -17.11 -14.31
N GLY A 410 -14.20 -16.72 -14.77
CA GLY A 410 -13.65 -15.39 -14.55
C GLY A 410 -14.52 -14.27 -15.12
N VAL A 411 -15.00 -14.43 -16.36
CA VAL A 411 -15.92 -13.50 -17.01
C VAL A 411 -17.26 -13.43 -16.27
N SER A 412 -17.78 -14.56 -15.78
CA SER A 412 -19.02 -14.59 -14.99
C SER A 412 -18.86 -13.86 -13.66
N THR A 413 -17.75 -14.07 -12.95
CA THR A 413 -17.42 -13.38 -11.69
C THR A 413 -17.32 -11.86 -11.92
N LEU A 414 -16.60 -11.43 -12.95
CA LEU A 414 -16.46 -10.02 -13.31
C LEU A 414 -17.81 -9.38 -13.65
N ASN A 415 -18.59 -10.02 -14.54
CA ASN A 415 -19.92 -9.53 -14.92
C ASN A 415 -20.82 -9.40 -13.69
N SER A 416 -20.87 -10.43 -12.84
CA SER A 416 -21.71 -10.44 -11.64
C SER A 416 -21.33 -9.30 -10.68
N PHE A 417 -20.04 -9.11 -10.42
CA PHE A 417 -19.57 -8.02 -9.56
C PHE A 417 -19.94 -6.65 -10.12
N VAL A 418 -19.60 -6.37 -11.37
CA VAL A 418 -19.79 -5.03 -11.96
C VAL A 418 -21.28 -4.72 -12.13
N THR A 419 -22.10 -5.67 -12.60
CA THR A 419 -23.54 -5.45 -12.78
C THR A 419 -24.26 -5.22 -11.45
N THR A 420 -23.85 -5.90 -10.40
CA THR A 420 -24.48 -5.76 -9.08
C THR A 420 -24.11 -4.44 -8.42
N TYR A 421 -22.83 -4.09 -8.45
CA TYR A 421 -22.30 -3.04 -7.57
C TYR A 421 -21.92 -1.74 -8.30
N ARG A 422 -21.78 -1.73 -9.64
CA ARG A 422 -21.25 -0.54 -10.36
C ARG A 422 -22.12 -0.14 -11.55
N ASP A 423 -22.26 -1.00 -12.55
CA ASP A 423 -22.95 -0.71 -13.79
C ASP A 423 -23.91 -1.86 -14.17
N PRO A 424 -25.24 -1.70 -14.02
CA PRO A 424 -26.20 -2.77 -14.30
C PRO A 424 -26.25 -3.18 -15.78
N SER A 425 -25.65 -2.39 -16.68
CA SER A 425 -25.59 -2.69 -18.11
C SER A 425 -24.27 -3.32 -18.54
N TYR A 426 -23.33 -3.51 -17.60
CA TYR A 426 -22.00 -4.04 -17.92
C TYR A 426 -22.06 -5.44 -18.52
N LYS A 427 -21.24 -5.64 -19.53
CA LYS A 427 -21.09 -6.94 -20.19
C LYS A 427 -19.65 -7.13 -20.70
N CYS A 428 -18.91 -7.98 -20.04
CA CYS A 428 -17.68 -8.56 -20.60
C CYS A 428 -18.04 -9.81 -21.41
N ALA A 429 -17.48 -9.92 -22.62
CA ALA A 429 -17.66 -11.06 -23.52
C ALA A 429 -16.30 -11.67 -23.93
N ALA A 430 -15.28 -11.55 -23.08
CA ALA A 430 -13.95 -12.12 -23.34
C ALA A 430 -14.02 -13.65 -23.45
N THR A 431 -13.28 -14.19 -24.42
CA THR A 431 -13.22 -15.64 -24.70
C THR A 431 -11.82 -16.22 -24.55
N THR A 432 -10.80 -15.36 -24.30
CA THR A 432 -9.43 -15.78 -24.00
C THR A 432 -9.00 -15.30 -22.62
N PRO A 433 -8.02 -15.96 -21.99
CA PRO A 433 -7.50 -15.54 -20.69
C PRO A 433 -7.00 -14.09 -20.70
N GLU A 434 -6.25 -13.70 -21.74
CA GLU A 434 -5.65 -12.38 -21.86
C GLU A 434 -6.73 -11.29 -22.04
N ALA A 435 -7.76 -11.55 -22.82
CA ALA A 435 -8.88 -10.61 -22.98
C ALA A 435 -9.69 -10.47 -21.68
N ALA A 436 -9.83 -11.54 -20.91
CA ALA A 436 -10.48 -11.51 -19.60
C ALA A 436 -9.63 -10.75 -18.59
N GLN A 437 -8.30 -10.98 -18.55
CA GLN A 437 -7.35 -10.25 -17.71
C GLN A 437 -7.37 -8.75 -18.02
N GLU A 438 -7.38 -8.38 -19.30
CA GLU A 438 -7.49 -6.98 -19.73
C GLU A 438 -8.81 -6.35 -19.25
N ALA A 439 -9.93 -7.06 -19.36
CA ALA A 439 -11.22 -6.59 -18.87
C ALA A 439 -11.22 -6.39 -17.34
N VAL A 440 -10.61 -7.30 -16.58
CA VAL A 440 -10.43 -7.13 -15.13
C VAL A 440 -9.54 -5.94 -14.82
N TRP A 441 -8.41 -5.78 -15.52
CA TRP A 441 -7.53 -4.64 -15.31
C TRP A 441 -8.24 -3.31 -15.58
N GLN A 442 -9.05 -3.20 -16.63
CA GLN A 442 -9.86 -2.01 -16.89
C GLN A 442 -10.82 -1.71 -15.72
N GLN A 443 -11.43 -2.73 -15.12
CA GLN A 443 -12.28 -2.53 -13.95
C GLN A 443 -11.48 -2.14 -12.70
N ARG A 444 -10.28 -2.69 -12.50
CA ARG A 444 -9.39 -2.33 -11.40
C ARG A 444 -8.95 -0.86 -11.47
N ARG A 445 -8.61 -0.35 -12.66
CA ARG A 445 -8.24 1.07 -12.91
C ARG A 445 -9.36 2.04 -12.47
N LEU A 446 -10.63 1.67 -12.70
CA LEU A 446 -11.78 2.48 -12.28
C LEU A 446 -12.06 2.30 -10.78
N GLU A 447 -12.07 1.06 -10.32
CA GLU A 447 -12.46 0.73 -8.94
C GLU A 447 -11.48 1.30 -7.90
N PHE A 448 -10.19 1.12 -8.14
CA PHE A 448 -9.13 1.51 -7.22
C PHE A 448 -8.47 2.84 -7.59
N TRP A 449 -9.12 3.65 -8.42
CA TRP A 449 -8.60 4.96 -8.77
C TRP A 449 -8.33 5.80 -7.52
N GLY A 450 -7.11 6.28 -7.36
CA GLY A 450 -6.66 7.06 -6.21
C GLY A 450 -6.31 6.25 -4.96
N GLU A 451 -6.28 4.91 -5.03
CA GLU A 451 -5.97 4.03 -3.90
C GLU A 451 -4.53 3.47 -3.95
N GLY A 452 -3.68 3.99 -4.84
CA GLY A 452 -2.27 3.61 -4.94
C GLY A 452 -2.01 2.28 -5.66
N MET A 453 -2.99 1.74 -6.40
CA MET A 453 -2.90 0.41 -7.02
C MET A 453 -2.39 0.44 -8.46
N ALA A 454 -2.49 1.59 -9.14
CA ALA A 454 -2.24 1.70 -10.58
C ALA A 454 -0.84 1.25 -11.00
N TYR A 455 0.18 1.71 -10.28
CA TYR A 455 1.58 1.35 -10.55
C TYR A 455 1.83 -0.15 -10.39
N PHE A 456 1.34 -0.76 -9.32
CA PHE A 456 1.55 -2.19 -9.04
C PHE A 456 0.88 -3.08 -10.10
N ASP A 457 -0.30 -2.70 -10.59
CA ASP A 457 -0.94 -3.38 -11.71
C ASP A 457 -0.16 -3.21 -13.03
N ILE A 458 0.37 -2.01 -13.31
CA ILE A 458 1.23 -1.75 -14.46
C ILE A 458 2.47 -2.64 -14.40
N MET A 459 3.13 -2.72 -13.26
CA MET A 459 4.36 -3.49 -13.07
C MET A 459 4.11 -5.00 -13.20
N ARG A 460 3.13 -5.57 -12.45
CA ARG A 460 2.87 -7.02 -12.49
C ARG A 460 2.40 -7.50 -13.86
N LEU A 461 1.69 -6.66 -14.62
CA LEU A 461 1.21 -6.96 -15.97
C LEU A 461 2.24 -6.61 -17.06
N ASN A 462 3.43 -6.17 -16.65
CA ASN A 462 4.52 -5.75 -17.55
C ASN A 462 4.02 -4.77 -18.63
N LYS A 463 3.36 -3.70 -18.21
CA LYS A 463 2.81 -2.67 -19.10
C LYS A 463 3.70 -1.43 -19.14
N GLY A 464 3.69 -0.75 -20.28
CA GLY A 464 4.26 0.60 -20.41
C GLY A 464 3.29 1.67 -19.92
N VAL A 465 3.77 2.92 -19.89
CA VAL A 465 2.99 4.11 -19.52
C VAL A 465 2.94 5.07 -20.70
N ASN A 466 1.82 5.06 -21.42
CA ASN A 466 1.59 5.96 -22.54
C ASN A 466 0.58 7.03 -22.16
N ARG A 467 1.03 8.29 -22.04
CA ARG A 467 0.21 9.44 -21.64
C ARG A 467 -0.28 10.32 -22.78
N LEU A 468 -0.04 9.91 -24.04
CA LEU A 468 -0.54 10.62 -25.22
C LEU A 468 -2.07 10.69 -25.21
N GLY A 469 -2.63 11.88 -25.38
CA GLY A 469 -4.08 12.12 -25.37
C GLY A 469 -4.74 11.94 -23.99
N CYS A 470 -3.96 11.75 -22.91
CA CYS A 470 -4.50 11.52 -21.58
C CYS A 470 -4.80 12.81 -20.81
N GLY A 471 -4.43 13.99 -21.32
CA GLY A 471 -4.68 15.30 -20.70
C GLY A 471 -3.66 15.68 -19.61
N PHE A 472 -2.49 15.09 -19.61
CA PHE A 472 -1.40 15.48 -18.70
C PHE A 472 -0.81 16.84 -19.07
N PRO A 473 -0.23 17.58 -18.10
CA PRO A 473 0.60 18.75 -18.41
C PRO A 473 1.71 18.39 -19.41
N THR A 474 2.04 19.30 -20.32
CA THR A 474 3.04 19.07 -21.40
C THR A 474 4.40 18.60 -20.88
N THR A 475 4.74 18.94 -19.64
CA THR A 475 5.97 18.52 -18.96
C THR A 475 5.91 17.10 -18.38
N ALA A 476 4.75 16.44 -18.46
CA ALA A 476 4.52 15.09 -17.93
C ALA A 476 3.91 14.13 -18.96
N VAL A 477 3.94 14.48 -20.26
CA VAL A 477 3.51 13.60 -21.34
C VAL A 477 4.69 12.71 -21.75
N PHE A 478 4.53 11.40 -21.57
CA PHE A 478 5.57 10.39 -21.84
C PHE A 478 4.97 9.19 -22.57
N ASN A 479 5.83 8.46 -23.25
CA ASN A 479 5.54 7.11 -23.73
C ASN A 479 6.69 6.20 -23.25
N ILE A 480 6.52 5.60 -22.09
CA ILE A 480 7.51 4.76 -21.42
C ILE A 480 7.19 3.30 -21.77
N ALA A 481 8.18 2.58 -22.29
CA ALA A 481 8.03 1.17 -22.64
C ALA A 481 7.90 0.30 -21.38
N ALA A 482 7.28 -0.87 -21.51
CA ALA A 482 7.30 -1.89 -20.48
C ALA A 482 8.75 -2.34 -20.22
N GLY A 483 9.11 -2.49 -18.95
CA GLY A 483 10.46 -2.89 -18.54
C GLY A 483 11.52 -1.80 -18.69
N ASP A 484 11.13 -0.55 -18.95
CA ASP A 484 12.06 0.58 -18.92
C ASP A 484 12.60 0.78 -17.50
N PRO A 485 13.93 0.90 -17.29
CA PRO A 485 14.53 1.11 -15.97
C PRO A 485 13.97 2.29 -15.17
N ILE A 486 13.37 3.28 -15.82
CA ILE A 486 12.71 4.41 -15.16
C ILE A 486 11.47 3.99 -14.36
N GLN A 487 10.93 2.81 -14.61
CA GLN A 487 9.74 2.33 -13.88
C GLN A 487 10.05 1.90 -12.45
N ILE A 488 11.29 1.55 -12.11
CA ILE A 488 11.70 1.16 -10.75
C ILE A 488 12.49 2.27 -10.06
N TYR A 489 12.49 2.25 -8.74
CA TYR A 489 13.24 3.21 -7.92
C TYR A 489 14.67 2.76 -7.69
N SER A 490 15.59 3.72 -7.55
CA SER A 490 16.95 3.47 -7.07
C SER A 490 16.96 3.44 -5.54
N ILE A 491 17.80 2.58 -4.97
CA ILE A 491 18.00 2.51 -3.51
C ILE A 491 18.63 3.83 -3.04
N PRO A 492 18.20 4.39 -1.88
CA PRO A 492 18.75 5.65 -1.35
C PRO A 492 20.26 5.65 -1.25
N ASN A 493 20.89 6.74 -1.66
CA ASN A 493 22.35 6.84 -1.70
C ASN A 493 23.02 6.60 -0.33
N LYS A 494 22.37 7.04 0.76
CA LYS A 494 22.88 6.83 2.11
C LYS A 494 22.95 5.33 2.48
N GLU A 495 21.95 4.55 2.08
CA GLU A 495 21.92 3.10 2.32
C GLU A 495 23.12 2.40 1.66
N VAL A 496 23.41 2.76 0.40
CA VAL A 496 24.56 2.22 -0.33
C VAL A 496 25.89 2.68 0.29
N GLN A 497 25.95 3.89 0.86
CA GLN A 497 27.14 4.39 1.53
C GLN A 497 27.41 3.69 2.88
N TYR A 498 26.36 3.39 3.63
CA TYR A 498 26.48 2.68 4.92
C TYR A 498 26.63 1.17 4.76
N ASN A 499 26.09 0.60 3.68
CA ASN A 499 26.22 -0.81 3.35
C ASN A 499 26.94 -0.99 2.00
N PRO A 500 28.29 -1.09 1.99
CA PRO A 500 29.08 -1.19 0.77
C PRO A 500 28.86 -2.49 -0.03
N LEU A 501 28.16 -3.47 0.55
CA LEU A 501 27.76 -4.70 -0.14
C LEU A 501 26.45 -4.55 -0.92
N LEU A 502 25.77 -3.42 -0.80
CA LEU A 502 24.48 -3.16 -1.40
C LEU A 502 24.65 -2.57 -2.81
N GLU A 503 24.40 -3.37 -3.83
CA GLU A 503 24.37 -2.90 -5.22
C GLU A 503 23.07 -2.16 -5.53
N ASN A 504 23.18 -0.97 -6.15
CA ASN A 504 22.03 -0.17 -6.54
C ASN A 504 21.41 -0.65 -7.87
N ASN A 505 20.16 -0.27 -8.11
CA ASN A 505 19.56 -0.33 -9.44
C ASN A 505 20.23 0.66 -10.38
N PRO A 506 20.14 0.46 -11.71
CA PRO A 506 20.67 1.42 -12.68
C PRO A 506 20.11 2.83 -12.43
N LEU A 507 21.00 3.81 -12.36
CA LEU A 507 20.60 5.21 -12.23
C LEU A 507 20.15 5.72 -13.61
N VAL A 508 18.90 6.13 -13.71
CA VAL A 508 18.31 6.64 -14.94
C VAL A 508 17.79 8.06 -14.74
N SER A 509 17.95 8.90 -15.76
CA SER A 509 17.38 10.26 -15.75
C SER A 509 15.89 10.22 -16.04
N ALA A 510 15.15 11.19 -15.50
CA ALA A 510 13.75 11.40 -15.88
C ALA A 510 13.60 11.48 -17.41
N PRO A 511 12.52 10.90 -17.98
CA PRO A 511 12.29 10.93 -19.40
C PRO A 511 12.04 12.35 -19.88
N ALA A 512 12.51 12.68 -21.08
CA ALA A 512 12.14 13.94 -21.70
C ALA A 512 10.66 13.91 -22.12
N PRO A 513 9.87 14.96 -21.80
CA PRO A 513 8.51 15.05 -22.28
C PRO A 513 8.43 15.04 -23.82
N ILE A 514 7.38 14.43 -24.34
CA ILE A 514 7.09 14.40 -25.79
C ILE A 514 5.88 15.28 -26.10
N PRO A 515 5.74 15.79 -27.35
CA PRO A 515 4.53 16.49 -27.75
C PRO A 515 3.28 15.61 -27.60
N ASP A 516 2.21 16.19 -27.03
CA ASP A 516 0.90 15.52 -26.90
C ASP A 516 0.13 15.60 -28.22
N VAL A 517 0.62 14.86 -29.20
CA VAL A 517 0.00 14.73 -30.52
C VAL A 517 -0.34 13.26 -30.76
N GLU A 518 -1.61 13.00 -31.08
CA GLU A 518 -2.07 11.68 -31.52
C GLU A 518 -1.70 11.43 -32.99
#